data_48f3dfee516ed798b3a5853496eca1cf
#
_entry.id   48f3dfee516ed798b3a5853496eca1cf
#
_cell.length_a   1.000
_cell.length_b   1.000
_cell.length_c   1.000
_cell.angle_alpha   90.00
_cell.angle_beta   90.00
_cell.angle_gamma   90.00
#
_symmetry.space_group_name_H-M   'P 1'
#
loop_
_entity.id
_entity.type
_entity.pdbx_description
1 polymer ?
#
loop_
_entity_poly.entity_id
_entity_poly.type
_entity_poly.pdbx_seq_one_letter_code
_entity_poly.pdbx_strand_id
1 'polypeptide(L)'
;MSKNVFTWERNFKDIILELVPEFKKCVGFKQNNPHHIYDVWKHTLHALEATDESYDSITKLAILFHDIKKPECYREDKDGIGHFYGHSYAGADYVNNLFRFMCLPDSITIPVCQLIRYHEIQFEDSDEFVYKWIDRIGDLQFRRLLDLKVADVAAQNPLYRSNKYKILESLINRQNRIREERDKLITIK
;
A
#
# COMPACT_ATOMS: atom_id res chain seq x y z
N MET A 1 7.46 -17.87 11.00
CA MET A 1 7.58 -18.11 9.53
C MET A 1 8.23 -16.93 8.78
N SER A 2 9.31 -16.35 9.31
CA SER A 2 9.95 -15.15 8.71
C SER A 2 11.08 -15.46 7.72
N LYS A 3 11.22 -16.70 7.25
CA LYS A 3 12.38 -17.10 6.42
C LYS A 3 12.27 -16.74 4.93
N ASN A 4 11.08 -16.39 4.43
CA ASN A 4 10.87 -16.33 2.98
C ASN A 4 11.26 -15.01 2.31
N VAL A 5 11.07 -13.84 2.93
CA VAL A 5 11.34 -12.54 2.27
C VAL A 5 12.83 -12.26 2.20
N PHE A 6 13.62 -12.52 3.25
CA PHE A 6 15.08 -12.36 3.19
C PHE A 6 15.75 -13.35 2.24
N THR A 7 15.19 -14.55 2.07
CA THR A 7 15.65 -15.50 1.05
C THR A 7 15.27 -15.03 -0.35
N TRP A 8 14.09 -14.44 -0.47
CA TRP A 8 13.58 -13.85 -1.70
C TRP A 8 14.41 -12.63 -2.13
N GLU A 9 14.70 -11.70 -1.19
CA GLU A 9 15.56 -10.55 -1.43
C GLU A 9 16.93 -10.97 -1.97
N ARG A 10 17.56 -11.97 -1.33
CA ARG A 10 18.88 -12.44 -1.73
C ARG A 10 18.92 -13.10 -3.11
N ASN A 11 17.84 -13.80 -3.49
CA ASN A 11 17.82 -14.59 -4.72
C ASN A 11 17.22 -13.84 -5.92
N PHE A 12 16.35 -12.84 -5.69
CA PHE A 12 15.57 -12.20 -6.74
C PHE A 12 15.74 -10.68 -6.82
N LYS A 13 16.44 -10.07 -5.86
CA LYS A 13 16.64 -8.61 -5.83
C LYS A 13 17.17 -8.09 -7.16
N ASP A 14 18.25 -8.67 -7.64
CA ASP A 14 18.91 -8.20 -8.86
C ASP A 14 17.98 -8.31 -10.06
N ILE A 15 17.21 -9.41 -10.15
CA ILE A 15 16.21 -9.60 -11.22
C ILE A 15 15.13 -8.51 -11.15
N ILE A 16 14.61 -8.21 -9.95
CA ILE A 16 13.59 -7.18 -9.79
C ILE A 16 14.14 -5.81 -10.14
N LEU A 17 15.37 -5.50 -9.72
CA LEU A 17 16.02 -4.23 -10.01
C LEU A 17 16.39 -4.07 -11.50
N GLU A 18 16.55 -5.17 -12.23
CA GLU A 18 16.71 -5.16 -13.69
C GLU A 18 15.37 -4.97 -14.41
N LEU A 19 14.33 -5.68 -13.98
CA LEU A 19 12.98 -5.59 -14.56
C LEU A 19 12.33 -4.23 -14.30
N VAL A 20 12.58 -3.64 -13.13
CA VAL A 20 12.03 -2.34 -12.72
C VAL A 20 13.17 -1.48 -12.19
N PRO A 21 13.95 -0.83 -13.08
CA PRO A 21 15.14 -0.05 -12.70
C PRO A 21 14.86 1.09 -11.70
N GLU A 22 13.63 1.56 -11.63
CA GLU A 22 13.19 2.60 -10.70
C GLU A 22 13.41 2.20 -9.24
N PHE A 23 13.28 0.92 -8.89
CA PHE A 23 13.57 0.43 -7.54
C PHE A 23 15.02 0.64 -7.10
N LYS A 24 15.98 0.80 -8.05
CA LYS A 24 17.37 1.09 -7.71
C LYS A 24 17.50 2.39 -6.90
N LYS A 25 16.62 3.37 -7.16
CA LYS A 25 16.56 4.63 -6.40
C LYS A 25 16.03 4.44 -4.98
N CYS A 26 15.24 3.41 -4.74
CA CYS A 26 14.66 3.10 -3.42
C CYS A 26 15.66 2.42 -2.49
N VAL A 27 16.65 1.69 -3.06
CA VAL A 27 17.65 0.95 -2.28
C VAL A 27 18.58 1.93 -1.56
N GLY A 28 18.58 1.85 -0.22
CA GLY A 28 19.40 2.71 0.62
C GLY A 28 18.88 4.16 0.75
N PHE A 29 17.74 4.49 0.15
CA PHE A 29 17.16 5.83 0.24
C PHE A 29 16.55 6.08 1.61
N LYS A 30 17.22 6.86 2.45
CA LYS A 30 16.76 7.23 3.80
C LYS A 30 15.58 8.18 3.73
N GLN A 31 14.56 7.88 4.50
CA GLN A 31 13.32 8.66 4.48
C GLN A 31 13.37 9.92 5.34
N ASN A 32 14.33 10.02 6.28
CA ASN A 32 14.51 11.13 7.22
C ASN A 32 13.22 11.58 7.91
N ASN A 33 12.37 10.61 8.28
CA ASN A 33 11.05 10.85 8.85
C ASN A 33 10.87 9.95 10.07
N PRO A 34 10.37 10.47 11.23
CA PRO A 34 10.25 9.67 12.46
C PRO A 34 9.36 8.44 12.35
N HIS A 35 8.43 8.44 11.41
CA HIS A 35 7.53 7.30 11.16
C HIS A 35 8.23 6.14 10.44
N HIS A 36 9.42 6.34 9.85
CA HIS A 36 10.12 5.34 9.06
C HIS A 36 11.51 5.05 9.63
N ILE A 37 11.79 3.77 9.92
CA ILE A 37 13.08 3.28 10.42
C ILE A 37 13.90 2.58 9.34
N TYR A 38 13.31 2.31 8.20
CA TYR A 38 13.92 1.64 7.05
C TYR A 38 14.10 2.61 5.88
N ASP A 39 15.05 2.30 4.97
CA ASP A 39 15.05 2.88 3.63
C ASP A 39 13.78 2.43 2.85
N VAL A 40 13.47 3.10 1.74
CA VAL A 40 12.23 2.84 0.98
C VAL A 40 12.14 1.37 0.51
N TRP A 41 13.26 0.80 0.03
CA TRP A 41 13.27 -0.60 -0.42
C TRP A 41 12.99 -1.57 0.72
N LYS A 42 13.70 -1.45 1.84
CA LYS A 42 13.49 -2.31 3.02
C LYS A 42 12.11 -2.13 3.63
N HIS A 43 11.59 -0.89 3.66
CA HIS A 43 10.21 -0.62 4.08
C HIS A 43 9.22 -1.43 3.24
N THR A 44 9.36 -1.39 1.91
CA THR A 44 8.52 -2.16 0.98
C THR A 44 8.61 -3.67 1.22
N LEU A 45 9.81 -4.20 1.45
CA LEU A 45 9.99 -5.62 1.76
C LEU A 45 9.33 -6.03 3.08
N HIS A 46 9.48 -5.22 4.14
CA HIS A 46 8.82 -5.50 5.41
C HIS A 46 7.29 -5.37 5.34
N ALA A 47 6.76 -4.47 4.49
CA ALA A 47 5.33 -4.41 4.23
C ALA A 47 4.83 -5.68 3.53
N LEU A 48 5.57 -6.20 2.55
CA LEU A 48 5.26 -7.49 1.90
C LEU A 48 5.38 -8.68 2.87
N GLU A 49 6.37 -8.67 3.76
CA GLU A 49 6.56 -9.72 4.78
C GLU A 49 5.38 -9.76 5.77
N ALA A 50 4.74 -8.62 6.03
CA ALA A 50 3.56 -8.55 6.89
C ALA A 50 2.29 -9.12 6.25
N THR A 51 2.30 -9.48 4.96
CA THR A 51 1.15 -10.11 4.29
C THR A 51 1.14 -11.63 4.52
N ASP A 52 -0.05 -12.20 4.51
CA ASP A 52 -0.29 -13.65 4.55
C ASP A 52 -1.00 -14.14 3.28
N GLU A 53 -1.55 -15.36 3.32
CA GLU A 53 -2.24 -15.97 2.19
C GLU A 53 -3.60 -15.32 1.87
N SER A 54 -4.17 -14.57 2.81
CA SER A 54 -5.45 -13.85 2.60
C SER A 54 -5.31 -12.64 1.67
N TYR A 55 -4.09 -12.11 1.53
CA TYR A 55 -3.82 -10.99 0.62
C TYR A 55 -3.74 -11.49 -0.83
N ASP A 56 -4.59 -10.97 -1.68
CA ASP A 56 -4.57 -11.30 -3.10
C ASP A 56 -3.37 -10.67 -3.85
N SER A 57 -3.15 -11.12 -5.09
CA SER A 57 -2.03 -10.66 -5.92
C SER A 57 -2.11 -9.16 -6.27
N ILE A 58 -3.31 -8.60 -6.38
CA ILE A 58 -3.52 -7.16 -6.64
C ILE A 58 -3.01 -6.34 -5.46
N THR A 59 -3.38 -6.73 -4.24
CA THR A 59 -2.93 -6.08 -3.01
C THR A 59 -1.41 -6.19 -2.84
N LYS A 60 -0.84 -7.39 -3.06
CA LYS A 60 0.62 -7.60 -2.96
C LYS A 60 1.39 -6.80 -4.01
N LEU A 61 0.90 -6.69 -5.24
CA LEU A 61 1.49 -5.82 -6.26
C LEU A 61 1.41 -4.34 -5.86
N ALA A 62 0.28 -3.90 -5.34
CA ALA A 62 0.15 -2.53 -4.87
C ALA A 62 1.10 -2.22 -3.70
N ILE A 63 1.27 -3.14 -2.75
CA ILE A 63 2.25 -3.03 -1.66
C ILE A 63 3.67 -2.95 -2.23
N LEU A 64 4.02 -3.77 -3.22
CA LEU A 64 5.36 -3.72 -3.85
C LEU A 64 5.66 -2.33 -4.42
N PHE A 65 4.68 -1.68 -5.04
CA PHE A 65 4.89 -0.45 -5.81
C PHE A 65 4.47 0.85 -5.10
N HIS A 66 3.81 0.80 -3.92
CA HIS A 66 3.16 1.98 -3.30
C HIS A 66 4.11 3.17 -3.12
N ASP A 67 5.35 2.91 -2.77
CA ASP A 67 6.35 3.91 -2.41
C ASP A 67 7.44 4.13 -3.47
N ILE A 68 7.32 3.51 -4.65
CA ILE A 68 8.38 3.50 -5.67
C ILE A 68 8.84 4.90 -6.09
N LYS A 69 7.99 5.92 -6.01
CA LYS A 69 8.30 7.30 -6.38
C LYS A 69 8.67 8.21 -5.20
N LYS A 70 8.78 7.70 -3.98
CA LYS A 70 9.25 8.49 -2.83
C LYS A 70 10.59 9.18 -3.08
N PRO A 71 11.64 8.53 -3.65
CA PRO A 71 12.91 9.20 -3.89
C PRO A 71 12.83 10.45 -4.77
N GLU A 72 11.95 10.45 -5.79
CA GLU A 72 11.78 11.60 -6.69
C GLU A 72 10.92 12.71 -6.08
N CYS A 73 10.03 12.35 -5.17
CA CYS A 73 9.12 13.28 -4.50
C CYS A 73 9.68 13.82 -3.18
N TYR A 74 10.90 13.44 -2.81
CA TYR A 74 11.52 13.84 -1.56
C TYR A 74 11.72 15.36 -1.48
N ARG A 75 11.33 15.93 -0.36
CA ARG A 75 11.63 17.31 0.04
C ARG A 75 11.94 17.30 1.53
N GLU A 76 12.97 18.04 1.91
CA GLU A 76 13.35 18.21 3.32
C GLU A 76 12.88 19.58 3.79
N ASP A 77 12.26 19.64 4.96
CA ASP A 77 11.89 20.89 5.58
C ASP A 77 13.08 21.50 6.36
N LYS A 78 12.87 22.67 6.95
CA LYS A 78 13.90 23.41 7.70
C LYS A 78 14.42 22.66 8.94
N ASP A 79 13.68 21.68 9.43
CA ASP A 79 14.00 20.86 10.60
C ASP A 79 14.68 19.52 10.20
N GLY A 80 14.95 19.32 8.91
CA GLY A 80 15.60 18.13 8.37
C GLY A 80 14.66 16.93 8.23
N ILE A 81 13.33 17.17 8.28
CA ILE A 81 12.32 16.11 8.15
C ILE A 81 11.96 15.92 6.68
N GLY A 82 12.00 14.66 6.24
CA GLY A 82 11.64 14.27 4.88
C GLY A 82 10.12 14.19 4.66
N HIS A 83 9.68 14.76 3.54
CA HIS A 83 8.31 14.74 3.03
C HIS A 83 8.29 14.23 1.60
N PHE A 84 7.20 13.58 1.20
CA PHE A 84 7.08 12.86 -0.08
C PHE A 84 5.80 13.26 -0.83
N TYR A 85 5.48 14.54 -0.87
CA TYR A 85 4.22 15.04 -1.45
C TYR A 85 4.02 14.58 -2.90
N GLY A 86 2.88 13.95 -3.16
CA GLY A 86 2.47 13.50 -4.49
C GLY A 86 3.09 12.18 -4.96
N HIS A 87 3.90 11.49 -4.13
CA HIS A 87 4.51 10.21 -4.52
C HIS A 87 3.49 9.14 -4.88
N SER A 88 2.32 9.12 -4.23
CA SER A 88 1.24 8.18 -4.52
C SER A 88 0.66 8.37 -5.92
N TYR A 89 0.49 9.61 -6.36
CA TYR A 89 0.06 9.93 -7.73
C TYR A 89 1.14 9.61 -8.76
N ALA A 90 2.37 10.08 -8.52
CA ALA A 90 3.51 9.79 -9.40
C ALA A 90 3.78 8.29 -9.50
N GLY A 91 3.64 7.55 -8.37
CA GLY A 91 3.75 6.10 -8.33
C GLY A 91 2.69 5.39 -9.15
N ALA A 92 1.43 5.79 -9.00
CA ALA A 92 0.31 5.23 -9.78
C ALA A 92 0.50 5.46 -11.29
N ASP A 93 0.91 6.68 -11.69
CA ASP A 93 1.14 7.01 -13.10
C ASP A 93 2.35 6.24 -13.67
N TYR A 94 3.43 6.11 -12.90
CA TYR A 94 4.58 5.30 -13.29
C TYR A 94 4.20 3.83 -13.48
N VAL A 95 3.48 3.23 -12.52
CA VAL A 95 3.07 1.82 -12.57
C VAL A 95 2.08 1.56 -13.71
N ASN A 96 1.15 2.49 -13.98
CA ASN A 96 0.26 2.39 -15.12
C ASN A 96 1.04 2.30 -16.45
N ASN A 97 2.06 3.15 -16.64
CA ASN A 97 2.88 3.13 -17.84
C ASN A 97 3.73 1.84 -17.91
N LEU A 98 4.33 1.42 -16.81
CA LEU A 98 5.12 0.19 -16.70
C LEU A 98 4.27 -1.04 -17.05
N PHE A 99 3.08 -1.18 -16.45
CA PHE A 99 2.22 -2.33 -16.65
C PHE A 99 1.65 -2.38 -18.08
N ARG A 100 1.34 -1.22 -18.67
CA ARG A 100 0.98 -1.15 -20.10
C ARG A 100 2.13 -1.54 -21.03
N PHE A 101 3.35 -1.09 -20.73
CA PHE A 101 4.54 -1.51 -21.46
C PHE A 101 4.77 -3.03 -21.35
N MET A 102 4.51 -3.62 -20.17
CA MET A 102 4.59 -5.07 -19.94
C MET A 102 3.36 -5.85 -20.49
N CYS A 103 2.42 -5.19 -21.14
CA CYS A 103 1.18 -5.76 -21.66
C CYS A 103 0.31 -6.46 -20.58
N LEU A 104 0.32 -5.97 -19.34
CA LEU A 104 -0.58 -6.47 -18.30
C LEU A 104 -2.02 -6.02 -18.59
N PRO A 105 -3.03 -6.89 -18.31
CA PRO A 105 -4.42 -6.56 -18.56
C PRO A 105 -4.94 -5.46 -17.62
N ASP A 106 -5.95 -4.70 -18.07
CA ASP A 106 -6.58 -3.64 -17.28
C ASP A 106 -7.18 -4.17 -15.96
N SER A 107 -7.60 -5.43 -15.91
CA SER A 107 -8.08 -6.09 -14.68
C SER A 107 -7.02 -6.20 -13.56
N ILE A 108 -5.74 -6.07 -13.89
CA ILE A 108 -4.62 -5.97 -12.94
C ILE A 108 -4.17 -4.52 -12.81
N THR A 109 -3.95 -3.84 -13.93
CA THR A 109 -3.36 -2.49 -13.97
C THR A 109 -4.23 -1.47 -13.23
N ILE A 110 -5.52 -1.42 -13.54
CA ILE A 110 -6.43 -0.42 -12.95
C ILE A 110 -6.52 -0.55 -11.43
N PRO A 111 -6.83 -1.72 -10.84
CA PRO A 111 -6.96 -1.82 -9.39
C PRO A 111 -5.62 -1.60 -8.66
N VAL A 112 -4.48 -2.05 -9.18
CA VAL A 112 -3.17 -1.79 -8.59
C VAL A 112 -2.87 -0.29 -8.55
N CYS A 113 -3.02 0.41 -9.66
CA CYS A 113 -2.78 1.85 -9.75
C CYS A 113 -3.73 2.65 -8.84
N GLN A 114 -4.97 2.20 -8.71
CA GLN A 114 -5.96 2.82 -7.83
C GLN A 114 -5.56 2.69 -6.35
N LEU A 115 -5.08 1.52 -5.93
CA LEU A 115 -4.57 1.30 -4.57
C LEU A 115 -3.36 2.18 -4.28
N ILE A 116 -2.38 2.23 -5.20
CA ILE A 116 -1.20 3.09 -5.07
C ILE A 116 -1.61 4.56 -4.96
N ARG A 117 -2.56 5.02 -5.78
CA ARG A 117 -3.04 6.41 -5.77
C ARG A 117 -3.68 6.82 -4.44
N TYR A 118 -4.37 5.89 -3.79
CA TYR A 118 -5.16 6.18 -2.59
C TYR A 118 -4.51 5.73 -1.26
N HIS A 119 -3.32 5.13 -1.28
CA HIS A 119 -2.72 4.61 -0.03
C HIS A 119 -2.38 5.70 1.00
N GLU A 120 -2.20 6.95 0.57
CA GLU A 120 -1.87 8.11 1.44
C GLU A 120 -3.09 8.92 1.89
N ILE A 121 -4.32 8.46 1.63
CA ILE A 121 -5.50 9.15 2.13
C ILE A 121 -5.51 9.16 3.66
N GLN A 122 -6.08 10.19 4.24
CA GLN A 122 -6.35 10.23 5.67
C GLN A 122 -7.57 9.33 5.97
N PHE A 123 -7.36 8.33 6.82
CA PHE A 123 -8.41 7.41 7.24
C PHE A 123 -9.19 8.01 8.43
N GLU A 124 -10.51 8.10 8.29
CA GLU A 124 -11.44 8.59 9.29
C GLU A 124 -12.25 7.42 9.84
N ASP A 125 -12.26 7.25 11.17
CA ASP A 125 -12.98 6.15 11.84
C ASP A 125 -14.48 6.46 11.93
N SER A 126 -15.18 6.39 10.80
CA SER A 126 -16.62 6.59 10.69
C SER A 126 -17.29 5.69 9.64
N ASP A 127 -18.59 5.45 9.80
CA ASP A 127 -19.38 4.72 8.81
C ASP A 127 -19.50 5.52 7.50
N GLU A 128 -19.62 6.84 7.58
CA GLU A 128 -19.67 7.74 6.43
C GLU A 128 -18.43 7.61 5.56
N PHE A 129 -17.26 7.49 6.18
CA PHE A 129 -16.00 7.27 5.47
C PHE A 129 -16.03 5.93 4.73
N VAL A 130 -16.50 4.85 5.38
CA VAL A 130 -16.61 3.52 4.78
C VAL A 130 -17.58 3.53 3.60
N TYR A 131 -18.80 4.10 3.77
CA TYR A 131 -19.77 4.21 2.69
C TYR A 131 -19.22 5.00 1.50
N LYS A 132 -18.62 6.17 1.76
CA LYS A 132 -18.01 7.02 0.73
C LYS A 132 -16.97 6.27 -0.10
N TRP A 133 -16.12 5.46 0.55
CA TRP A 133 -15.06 4.76 -0.16
C TRP A 133 -15.56 3.50 -0.87
N ILE A 134 -16.52 2.77 -0.29
CA ILE A 134 -17.19 1.66 -0.98
C ILE A 134 -17.89 2.16 -2.25
N ASP A 135 -18.58 3.30 -2.18
CA ASP A 135 -19.27 3.87 -3.36
C ASP A 135 -18.26 4.38 -4.41
N ARG A 136 -17.09 4.87 -3.99
CA ARG A 136 -16.08 5.40 -4.88
C ARG A 136 -15.28 4.35 -5.64
N ILE A 137 -14.89 3.26 -4.98
CA ILE A 137 -13.96 2.27 -5.54
C ILE A 137 -14.47 0.82 -5.48
N GLY A 138 -15.62 0.59 -4.89
CA GLY A 138 -16.17 -0.74 -4.66
C GLY A 138 -15.71 -1.40 -3.36
N ASP A 139 -16.53 -2.32 -2.84
CA ASP A 139 -16.30 -2.96 -1.54
C ASP A 139 -14.99 -3.76 -1.50
N LEU A 140 -14.75 -4.61 -2.50
CA LEU A 140 -13.52 -5.40 -2.59
C LEU A 140 -12.27 -4.51 -2.68
N GLN A 141 -12.33 -3.46 -3.47
CA GLN A 141 -11.20 -2.57 -3.67
C GLN A 141 -10.92 -1.73 -2.41
N PHE A 142 -11.95 -1.33 -1.68
CA PHE A 142 -11.79 -0.67 -0.40
C PHE A 142 -11.16 -1.61 0.64
N ARG A 143 -11.55 -2.89 0.66
CA ARG A 143 -10.90 -3.89 1.52
C ARG A 143 -9.40 -4.03 1.20
N ARG A 144 -9.04 -4.13 -0.07
CA ARG A 144 -7.64 -4.15 -0.52
C ARG A 144 -6.85 -2.92 -0.08
N LEU A 145 -7.50 -1.75 -0.09
CA LEU A 145 -6.88 -0.50 0.37
C LEU A 145 -6.60 -0.53 1.88
N LEU A 146 -7.52 -1.06 2.69
CA LEU A 146 -7.31 -1.26 4.13
C LEU A 146 -6.18 -2.28 4.38
N ASP A 147 -6.17 -3.40 3.66
CA ASP A 147 -5.15 -4.43 3.76
C ASP A 147 -3.76 -3.90 3.38
N LEU A 148 -3.65 -3.13 2.28
CA LEU A 148 -2.42 -2.42 1.92
C LEU A 148 -1.96 -1.51 3.07
N LYS A 149 -2.88 -0.73 3.65
CA LYS A 149 -2.52 0.19 4.73
C LYS A 149 -2.09 -0.53 6.01
N VAL A 150 -2.69 -1.68 6.33
CA VAL A 150 -2.24 -2.55 7.44
C VAL A 150 -0.79 -3.00 7.22
N ALA A 151 -0.45 -3.44 6.02
CA ALA A 151 0.90 -3.89 5.66
C ALA A 151 1.91 -2.72 5.69
N ASP A 152 1.57 -1.55 5.15
CA ASP A 152 2.39 -0.34 5.21
C ASP A 152 2.68 0.06 6.67
N VAL A 153 1.65 0.11 7.52
CA VAL A 153 1.80 0.43 8.95
C VAL A 153 2.66 -0.61 9.66
N ALA A 154 2.59 -1.89 9.29
CA ALA A 154 3.43 -2.94 9.85
C ALA A 154 4.93 -2.71 9.60
N ALA A 155 5.30 -2.04 8.52
CA ALA A 155 6.68 -1.69 8.17
C ALA A 155 7.14 -0.34 8.74
N GLN A 156 6.28 0.43 9.39
CA GLN A 156 6.62 1.71 10.00
C GLN A 156 7.29 1.54 11.37
N ASN A 157 7.74 2.65 11.95
CA ASN A 157 8.31 2.68 13.29
C ASN A 157 7.28 2.23 14.34
N PRO A 158 7.58 1.20 15.17
CA PRO A 158 6.69 0.68 16.20
C PRO A 158 6.08 1.72 17.14
N LEU A 159 6.81 2.80 17.43
CA LEU A 159 6.36 3.85 18.33
C LEU A 159 5.12 4.62 17.83
N TYR A 160 4.86 4.60 16.51
CA TYR A 160 3.79 5.39 15.88
C TYR A 160 2.66 4.54 15.30
N ARG A 161 2.69 3.20 15.47
CA ARG A 161 1.73 2.27 14.82
C ARG A 161 0.41 2.10 15.57
N SER A 162 0.44 2.15 16.90
CA SER A 162 -0.67 1.68 17.74
C SER A 162 -2.02 2.35 17.41
N ASN A 163 -2.03 3.68 17.26
CA ASN A 163 -3.27 4.38 16.94
C ASN A 163 -3.74 4.11 15.50
N LYS A 164 -2.80 3.97 14.57
CA LYS A 164 -3.12 3.63 13.17
C LYS A 164 -3.78 2.26 13.05
N TYR A 165 -3.27 1.27 13.77
CA TYR A 165 -3.88 -0.07 13.81
C TYR A 165 -5.30 -0.06 14.38
N LYS A 166 -5.56 0.70 15.45
CA LYS A 166 -6.91 0.81 16.02
C LYS A 166 -7.92 1.37 15.02
N ILE A 167 -7.54 2.40 14.26
CA ILE A 167 -8.38 2.98 13.21
C ILE A 167 -8.63 1.95 12.10
N LEU A 168 -7.59 1.27 11.62
CA LEU A 168 -7.72 0.29 10.55
C LEU A 168 -8.56 -0.92 10.97
N GLU A 169 -8.38 -1.45 12.18
CA GLU A 169 -9.19 -2.52 12.73
C GLU A 169 -10.67 -2.10 12.85
N SER A 170 -10.93 -0.88 13.34
CA SER A 170 -12.29 -0.34 13.40
C SER A 170 -12.92 -0.25 12.00
N LEU A 171 -12.21 0.26 11.00
CA LEU A 171 -12.71 0.37 9.63
C LEU A 171 -12.97 -0.99 8.98
N ILE A 172 -12.13 -1.98 9.22
CA ILE A 172 -12.33 -3.36 8.76
C ILE A 172 -13.62 -3.95 9.38
N ASN A 173 -13.82 -3.75 10.68
CA ASN A 173 -15.00 -4.23 11.37
C ASN A 173 -16.28 -3.53 10.86
N ARG A 174 -16.23 -2.22 10.61
CA ARG A 174 -17.32 -1.44 10.01
C ARG A 174 -17.67 -1.95 8.61
N GLN A 175 -16.66 -2.16 7.76
CA GLN A 175 -16.86 -2.69 6.41
C GLN A 175 -17.53 -4.07 6.46
N ASN A 176 -17.06 -4.98 7.31
CA ASN A 176 -17.64 -6.32 7.45
C ASN A 176 -19.11 -6.24 7.86
N ARG A 177 -19.46 -5.41 8.86
CA ARG A 177 -20.84 -5.18 9.29
C ARG A 177 -21.71 -4.65 8.17
N ILE A 178 -21.27 -3.60 7.46
CA ILE A 178 -22.01 -2.99 6.35
C ILE A 178 -22.26 -4.01 5.25
N ARG A 179 -21.29 -4.88 4.95
CA ARG A 179 -21.44 -5.96 3.97
C ARG A 179 -22.49 -6.98 4.40
N GLU A 180 -22.45 -7.44 5.65
CA GLU A 180 -23.43 -8.38 6.19
C GLU A 180 -24.85 -7.80 6.18
N GLU A 181 -25.02 -6.50 6.47
CA GLU A 181 -26.32 -5.83 6.38
C GLU A 181 -26.85 -5.76 4.95
N ARG A 182 -26.00 -5.45 3.98
CA ARG A 182 -26.34 -5.45 2.54
C ARG A 182 -26.74 -6.85 2.05
N ASP A 183 -26.00 -7.89 2.42
CA ASP A 183 -26.29 -9.28 2.03
C ASP A 183 -27.63 -9.76 2.59
N LYS A 184 -27.97 -9.41 3.83
CA LYS A 184 -29.29 -9.71 4.42
C LYS A 184 -30.44 -9.05 3.65
N LEU A 185 -30.28 -7.80 3.20
CA LEU A 185 -31.30 -7.08 2.43
C LEU A 185 -31.53 -7.67 1.04
N ILE A 186 -30.48 -8.26 0.42
CA ILE A 186 -30.58 -8.94 -0.88
C ILE A 186 -31.29 -10.29 -0.76
N THR A 187 -31.06 -11.02 0.35
CA THR A 187 -31.63 -12.35 0.58
C THR A 187 -33.16 -12.31 0.91
N ILE A 188 -33.69 -11.15 1.33
CA ILE A 188 -35.10 -10.97 1.69
C ILE A 188 -35.96 -10.59 0.45
N LYS A 189 -35.36 -10.32 -0.69
CA LYS A 189 -36.04 -10.02 -1.96
C LYS A 189 -36.11 -11.26 -2.84
#